data_d761b199335eaaa4d0f5e24839ba3af4
#
_entry.id   d761b199335eaaa4d0f5e24839ba3af4
#
_cell.length_a   1.000
_cell.length_b   1.000
_cell.length_c   1.000
_cell.angle_alpha   90.00
_cell.angle_beta   90.00
_cell.angle_gamma   90.00
#
_symmetry.space_group_name_H-M   'P 1'
#
loop_
_entity.id
_entity.type
_entity.pdbx_description
1 polymer ?
#
loop_
_entity_poly.entity_id
_entity_poly.type
_entity_poly.pdbx_seq_one_letter_code
_entity_poly.pdbx_strand_id
1 'polypeptide(L)'
;DDLGVQRLAKKRGDKVKLNDVFEINDQEARVVGIADAVTSFTGGPYVWTTYERALQYVPAQRKMLQAVICAPREGVSLDQAIADIRRETGLKAFANREATFDEFLGQMKEQPTTNFNVSTVWWYIKNTGIPISFGITVIVGLMVGIAVSCQTFYSFVLENMRHLGALKAMGTSNGTLCLMLITQAFTVGIIGYGIGLLGTAGFAYGALKNEQPPFYMPEFVPFAVLAVILGICTLAALLGIWRVSRLEPAMVFRS
;
A
#
# COMPACT_ATOMS: atom_id res chain seq x y z
N ASP A 1 -9.45 -23.90 -0.18
CA ASP A 1 -9.33 -22.88 0.87
C ASP A 1 -10.71 -22.36 1.30
N ASP A 2 -10.78 -21.66 2.41
CA ASP A 2 -12.03 -21.13 2.98
C ASP A 2 -12.75 -20.18 2.03
N LEU A 3 -12.01 -19.36 1.30
CA LEU A 3 -12.58 -18.47 0.30
C LEU A 3 -13.23 -19.23 -0.85
N GLY A 4 -12.60 -20.31 -1.29
CA GLY A 4 -13.17 -21.24 -2.28
C GLY A 4 -14.46 -21.87 -1.80
N VAL A 5 -14.48 -22.31 -0.54
CA VAL A 5 -15.67 -22.88 0.11
C VAL A 5 -16.81 -21.85 0.12
N GLN A 6 -16.55 -20.61 0.51
CA GLN A 6 -17.56 -19.55 0.53
C GLN A 6 -18.09 -19.21 -0.88
N ARG A 7 -17.21 -19.12 -1.87
CA ARG A 7 -17.60 -18.81 -3.25
C ARG A 7 -18.42 -19.91 -3.90
N LEU A 8 -18.00 -21.15 -3.70
CA LEU A 8 -18.72 -22.32 -4.20
C LEU A 8 -20.06 -22.48 -3.48
N ALA A 9 -20.12 -22.25 -2.16
CA ALA A 9 -21.35 -22.24 -1.40
C ALA A 9 -22.34 -21.18 -1.90
N LYS A 10 -21.87 -19.97 -2.21
CA LYS A 10 -22.72 -18.89 -2.76
C LYS A 10 -23.32 -19.24 -4.11
N LYS A 11 -22.61 -20.00 -4.93
CA LYS A 11 -23.08 -20.45 -6.25
C LYS A 11 -24.04 -21.63 -6.17
N ARG A 12 -23.85 -22.53 -5.21
CA ARG A 12 -24.55 -23.81 -5.07
C ARG A 12 -25.72 -23.76 -4.09
N GLY A 13 -25.75 -22.75 -3.22
CA GLY A 13 -26.76 -22.63 -2.15
C GLY A 13 -26.44 -23.41 -0.88
N ASP A 14 -25.47 -24.34 -0.91
CA ASP A 14 -25.05 -25.16 0.21
C ASP A 14 -23.58 -25.00 0.53
N LYS A 15 -23.20 -25.14 1.81
CA LYS A 15 -21.79 -25.13 2.22
C LYS A 15 -21.09 -26.38 1.69
N VAL A 16 -19.89 -26.18 1.16
CA VAL A 16 -19.00 -27.26 0.74
C VAL A 16 -18.63 -28.12 1.93
N LYS A 17 -18.76 -29.44 1.78
CA LYS A 17 -18.46 -30.44 2.80
C LYS A 17 -17.31 -31.35 2.36
N LEU A 18 -16.71 -32.03 3.32
CA LEU A 18 -15.80 -33.12 3.01
C LEU A 18 -16.52 -34.20 2.19
N ASN A 19 -15.83 -34.75 1.22
CA ASN A 19 -16.33 -35.70 0.24
C ASN A 19 -17.27 -35.13 -0.86
N ASP A 20 -17.51 -33.83 -0.86
CA ASP A 20 -18.18 -33.21 -2.01
C ASP A 20 -17.34 -33.39 -3.27
N VAL A 21 -18.04 -33.58 -4.38
CA VAL A 21 -17.43 -33.79 -5.70
C VAL A 21 -17.64 -32.54 -6.54
N PHE A 22 -16.55 -32.08 -7.17
CA PHE A 22 -16.54 -30.99 -8.12
C PHE A 22 -15.93 -31.44 -9.44
N GLU A 23 -16.22 -30.71 -10.46
CA GLU A 23 -15.59 -30.83 -11.76
C GLU A 23 -14.59 -29.68 -11.95
N ILE A 24 -13.35 -30.02 -12.24
CA ILE A 24 -12.27 -29.08 -12.55
C ILE A 24 -11.73 -29.46 -13.92
N ASN A 25 -11.99 -28.61 -14.94
CA ASN A 25 -11.53 -28.83 -16.30
C ASN A 25 -11.88 -30.23 -16.83
N ASP A 26 -13.17 -30.59 -16.75
CA ASP A 26 -13.74 -31.87 -17.17
C ASP A 26 -13.20 -33.11 -16.40
N GLN A 27 -12.62 -32.88 -15.24
CA GLN A 27 -12.11 -33.95 -14.36
C GLN A 27 -12.77 -33.88 -12.99
N GLU A 28 -13.17 -35.03 -12.47
CA GLU A 28 -13.79 -35.16 -11.17
C GLU A 28 -12.76 -34.94 -10.05
N ALA A 29 -13.05 -34.05 -9.12
CA ALA A 29 -12.25 -33.77 -7.93
C ALA A 29 -13.10 -33.91 -6.67
N ARG A 30 -12.58 -34.65 -5.67
CA ARG A 30 -13.24 -34.86 -4.38
C ARG A 30 -12.54 -34.05 -3.30
N VAL A 31 -13.33 -33.33 -2.49
CA VAL A 31 -12.82 -32.56 -1.37
C VAL A 31 -12.42 -33.49 -0.23
N VAL A 32 -11.14 -33.57 0.07
CA VAL A 32 -10.59 -34.38 1.17
C VAL A 32 -10.23 -33.54 2.39
N GLY A 33 -10.16 -32.22 2.25
CA GLY A 33 -9.84 -31.30 3.34
C GLY A 33 -10.09 -29.85 2.93
N ILE A 34 -10.18 -28.97 3.91
CA ILE A 34 -10.28 -27.53 3.75
C ILE A 34 -9.05 -26.95 4.42
N ALA A 35 -8.28 -26.14 3.68
CA ALA A 35 -7.08 -25.48 4.18
C ALA A 35 -7.33 -23.99 4.35
N ASP A 36 -6.85 -23.43 5.44
CA ASP A 36 -6.75 -22.00 5.62
C ASP A 36 -5.54 -21.50 4.80
N ALA A 37 -5.80 -20.60 3.87
CA ALA A 37 -4.78 -20.09 2.96
C ALA A 37 -4.89 -18.58 2.82
N VAL A 38 -3.74 -17.92 2.76
CA VAL A 38 -3.67 -16.48 2.56
C VAL A 38 -4.29 -16.11 1.21
N THR A 39 -5.20 -15.16 1.22
CA THR A 39 -5.90 -14.69 0.03
C THR A 39 -4.93 -14.00 -0.95
N SER A 40 -4.93 -14.41 -2.21
CA SER A 40 -4.15 -13.73 -3.25
C SER A 40 -4.88 -12.50 -3.78
N PHE A 41 -4.10 -11.51 -4.23
CA PHE A 41 -4.59 -10.33 -4.93
C PHE A 41 -5.42 -10.69 -6.18
N THR A 42 -5.06 -11.76 -6.86
CA THR A 42 -5.77 -12.25 -8.06
C THR A 42 -7.05 -13.01 -7.72
N GLY A 43 -7.32 -13.22 -6.44
CA GLY A 43 -8.44 -14.01 -5.95
C GLY A 43 -8.14 -15.52 -6.00
N GLY A 44 -9.07 -16.32 -5.47
CA GLY A 44 -9.02 -17.78 -5.44
C GLY A 44 -10.29 -18.38 -6.03
N PRO A 45 -10.52 -19.66 -5.93
CA PRO A 45 -10.04 -20.56 -4.86
C PRO A 45 -8.66 -21.17 -5.14
N TYR A 46 -7.89 -21.44 -4.07
CA TYR A 46 -6.71 -22.28 -4.15
C TYR A 46 -7.07 -23.75 -3.93
N VAL A 47 -6.59 -24.60 -4.81
CA VAL A 47 -6.78 -26.04 -4.74
C VAL A 47 -5.42 -26.69 -4.45
N TRP A 48 -5.36 -27.45 -3.37
CA TRP A 48 -4.19 -28.22 -2.95
C TRP A 48 -4.41 -29.66 -3.33
N THR A 49 -3.50 -30.24 -4.08
CA THR A 49 -3.55 -31.64 -4.50
C THR A 49 -2.16 -32.19 -4.78
N THR A 50 -2.03 -33.51 -5.03
CA THR A 50 -0.75 -34.08 -5.46
C THR A 50 -0.36 -33.57 -6.84
N TYR A 51 0.96 -33.49 -7.09
CA TYR A 51 1.49 -33.01 -8.37
C TYR A 51 0.91 -33.77 -9.59
N GLU A 52 0.82 -35.09 -9.48
CA GLU A 52 0.29 -35.93 -10.54
C GLU A 52 -1.17 -35.63 -10.87
N ARG A 53 -2.00 -35.42 -9.85
CA ARG A 53 -3.41 -34.99 -10.04
C ARG A 53 -3.52 -33.58 -10.55
N ALA A 54 -2.67 -32.66 -10.08
CA ALA A 54 -2.63 -31.31 -10.59
C ALA A 54 -2.41 -31.26 -12.10
N LEU A 55 -1.53 -32.10 -12.62
CA LEU A 55 -1.27 -32.21 -14.06
C LEU A 55 -2.49 -32.68 -14.87
N GLN A 56 -3.44 -33.40 -14.25
CA GLN A 56 -4.69 -33.81 -14.91
C GLN A 56 -5.69 -32.65 -14.97
N TYR A 57 -5.73 -31.80 -13.95
CA TYR A 57 -6.67 -30.67 -13.88
C TYR A 57 -6.21 -29.47 -14.72
N VAL A 58 -4.91 -29.35 -14.97
CA VAL A 58 -4.34 -28.17 -15.67
C VAL A 58 -4.38 -28.40 -17.19
N PRO A 59 -4.80 -27.40 -18.00
CA PRO A 59 -4.73 -27.47 -19.44
C PRO A 59 -3.31 -27.76 -19.95
N ALA A 60 -3.20 -28.44 -21.09
CA ALA A 60 -1.90 -28.88 -21.63
C ALA A 60 -0.87 -27.75 -21.77
N GLN A 61 -1.33 -26.53 -22.09
CA GLN A 61 -0.49 -25.34 -22.24
C GLN A 61 0.11 -24.83 -20.93
N ARG A 62 -0.44 -25.24 -19.77
CA ARG A 62 -0.03 -24.82 -18.43
C ARG A 62 0.61 -25.92 -17.61
N LYS A 63 0.93 -27.06 -18.22
CA LYS A 63 1.62 -28.18 -17.54
C LYS A 63 3.09 -27.86 -17.28
N MET A 64 3.34 -26.81 -16.50
CA MET A 64 4.68 -26.39 -16.12
C MET A 64 4.79 -26.29 -14.60
N LEU A 65 5.87 -26.85 -14.07
CA LEU A 65 6.24 -26.64 -12.68
C LEU A 65 6.81 -25.22 -12.53
N GLN A 66 6.11 -24.36 -11.81
CA GLN A 66 6.50 -22.97 -11.67
C GLN A 66 7.53 -22.76 -10.57
N ALA A 67 7.39 -23.46 -9.46
CA ALA A 67 8.29 -23.36 -8.32
C ALA A 67 8.30 -24.66 -7.50
N VAL A 68 9.43 -24.97 -6.90
CA VAL A 68 9.60 -26.03 -5.89
C VAL A 68 9.92 -25.36 -4.57
N ILE A 69 9.14 -25.66 -3.54
CA ILE A 69 9.39 -25.20 -2.18
C ILE A 69 10.16 -26.31 -1.48
N CYS A 70 11.33 -25.98 -0.93
CA CYS A 70 12.15 -26.91 -0.17
C CYS A 70 12.68 -26.26 1.10
N ALA A 71 12.91 -27.07 2.13
CA ALA A 71 13.57 -26.65 3.35
C ALA A 71 15.03 -27.14 3.35
N PRO A 72 16.00 -26.32 3.78
CA PRO A 72 17.36 -26.78 3.93
C PRO A 72 17.44 -27.87 5.01
N ARG A 73 18.45 -28.73 4.92
CA ARG A 73 18.73 -29.72 5.96
C ARG A 73 19.19 -29.06 7.25
N GLU A 74 18.96 -29.70 8.37
CA GLU A 74 19.48 -29.24 9.67
C GLU A 74 21.00 -29.04 9.59
N GLY A 75 21.46 -27.89 10.07
CA GLY A 75 22.87 -27.50 10.06
C GLY A 75 23.38 -26.82 8.77
N VAL A 76 22.58 -26.72 7.73
CA VAL A 76 22.95 -25.99 6.49
C VAL A 76 22.35 -24.59 6.51
N SER A 77 23.17 -23.56 6.31
CA SER A 77 22.68 -22.19 6.23
C SER A 77 21.85 -21.99 4.95
N LEU A 78 20.87 -21.08 5.03
CA LEU A 78 20.00 -20.77 3.90
C LEU A 78 20.77 -20.29 2.66
N ASP A 79 21.76 -19.43 2.86
CA ASP A 79 22.60 -18.91 1.77
C ASP A 79 23.46 -20.00 1.12
N GLN A 80 23.95 -20.94 1.94
CA GLN A 80 24.69 -22.09 1.43
C GLN A 80 23.79 -23.04 0.62
N ALA A 81 22.58 -23.32 1.11
CA ALA A 81 21.61 -24.12 0.37
C ALA A 81 21.24 -23.48 -0.99
N ILE A 82 21.05 -22.16 -1.02
CA ILE A 82 20.78 -21.41 -2.27
C ILE A 82 21.96 -21.54 -3.24
N ALA A 83 23.19 -21.37 -2.75
CA ALA A 83 24.38 -21.48 -3.58
C ALA A 83 24.55 -22.88 -4.17
N ASP A 84 24.32 -23.92 -3.37
CA ASP A 84 24.40 -25.31 -3.78
C ASP A 84 23.33 -25.67 -4.83
N ILE A 85 22.06 -25.28 -4.60
CA ILE A 85 20.98 -25.49 -5.57
C ILE A 85 21.30 -24.81 -6.90
N ARG A 86 21.78 -23.57 -6.88
CA ARG A 86 22.15 -22.85 -8.11
C ARG A 86 23.29 -23.53 -8.86
N ARG A 87 24.30 -24.00 -8.11
CA ARG A 87 25.47 -24.67 -8.69
C ARG A 87 25.12 -26.03 -9.31
N GLU A 88 24.30 -26.82 -8.62
CA GLU A 88 24.01 -28.20 -9.03
C GLU A 88 22.91 -28.31 -10.08
N THR A 89 21.90 -27.42 -10.00
CA THR A 89 20.72 -27.50 -10.87
C THR A 89 20.70 -26.45 -11.98
N GLY A 90 21.47 -25.40 -11.87
CA GLY A 90 21.39 -24.23 -12.77
C GLY A 90 20.10 -23.41 -12.59
N LEU A 91 19.21 -23.77 -11.67
CA LEU A 91 17.94 -23.09 -11.44
C LEU A 91 18.12 -21.86 -10.55
N LYS A 92 17.18 -20.92 -10.64
CA LYS A 92 17.13 -19.78 -9.72
C LYS A 92 16.58 -20.25 -8.38
N ALA A 93 17.36 -20.08 -7.32
CA ALA A 93 16.94 -20.34 -5.94
C ALA A 93 16.82 -19.02 -5.18
N PHE A 94 15.79 -18.91 -4.34
CA PHE A 94 15.48 -17.73 -3.56
C PHE A 94 15.19 -18.11 -2.11
N ALA A 95 15.53 -17.22 -1.18
CA ALA A 95 15.10 -17.30 0.21
C ALA A 95 13.73 -16.65 0.38
N ASN A 96 12.84 -17.31 1.11
CA ASN A 96 11.61 -16.67 1.58
C ASN A 96 11.88 -16.07 2.97
N ARG A 97 12.27 -14.80 2.99
CA ARG A 97 12.55 -14.04 4.20
C ARG A 97 12.03 -12.60 4.05
N GLU A 98 11.89 -11.91 5.15
CA GLU A 98 11.55 -10.49 5.13
C GLU A 98 12.56 -9.70 4.31
N ALA A 99 12.06 -8.80 3.48
CA ALA A 99 12.87 -7.95 2.64
C ALA A 99 13.38 -6.74 3.43
N THR A 100 14.67 -6.45 3.33
CA THR A 100 15.23 -5.20 3.85
C THR A 100 15.12 -4.08 2.82
N PHE A 101 15.10 -2.83 3.30
CA PHE A 101 15.06 -1.66 2.42
C PHE A 101 16.29 -1.59 1.50
N ASP A 102 17.46 -1.98 2.02
CA ASP A 102 18.71 -2.01 1.25
C ASP A 102 18.68 -3.04 0.12
N GLU A 103 18.06 -4.20 0.33
CA GLU A 103 17.87 -5.21 -0.72
C GLU A 103 16.96 -4.67 -1.83
N PHE A 104 15.92 -3.92 -1.44
CA PHE A 104 15.02 -3.30 -2.40
C PHE A 104 15.74 -2.21 -3.23
N LEU A 105 16.54 -1.35 -2.58
CA LEU A 105 17.38 -0.35 -3.26
C LEU A 105 18.44 -1.01 -4.15
N GLY A 106 19.03 -2.11 -3.70
CA GLY A 106 19.98 -2.90 -4.50
C GLY A 106 19.34 -3.39 -5.79
N GLN A 107 18.11 -3.88 -5.72
CA GLN A 107 17.36 -4.32 -6.90
C GLN A 107 17.03 -3.17 -7.86
N MET A 108 16.80 -1.96 -7.38
CA MET A 108 16.67 -0.77 -8.23
C MET A 108 17.96 -0.48 -9.03
N LYS A 109 19.12 -0.86 -8.48
CA LYS A 109 20.43 -0.77 -9.13
C LYS A 109 20.80 -2.02 -9.94
N GLU A 110 19.81 -2.86 -10.24
CA GLU A 110 19.97 -4.11 -11.00
C GLU A 110 20.88 -5.17 -10.34
N GLN A 111 21.11 -5.06 -9.03
CA GLN A 111 21.88 -6.06 -8.31
C GLN A 111 21.05 -7.35 -8.14
N PRO A 112 21.65 -8.54 -8.35
CA PRO A 112 20.95 -9.80 -8.19
C PRO A 112 20.55 -10.01 -6.73
N THR A 113 19.27 -10.31 -6.48
CA THR A 113 18.77 -10.64 -5.14
C THR A 113 18.58 -12.14 -4.97
N THR A 114 18.77 -12.61 -3.74
CA THR A 114 18.38 -13.96 -3.31
C THR A 114 17.03 -13.94 -2.59
N ASN A 115 16.45 -12.78 -2.32
CA ASN A 115 15.19 -12.64 -1.62
C ASN A 115 14.00 -12.79 -2.58
N PHE A 116 13.13 -13.77 -2.31
CA PHE A 116 11.94 -14.06 -3.13
C PHE A 116 10.96 -12.89 -3.15
N ASN A 117 10.73 -12.25 -2.00
CA ASN A 117 9.78 -11.14 -1.91
C ASN A 117 10.23 -9.94 -2.74
N VAL A 118 11.51 -9.56 -2.63
CA VAL A 118 12.09 -8.46 -3.43
C VAL A 118 12.02 -8.78 -4.92
N SER A 119 12.42 -9.99 -5.33
CA SER A 119 12.38 -10.44 -6.71
C SER A 119 10.96 -10.41 -7.28
N THR A 120 9.99 -10.87 -6.50
CA THR A 120 8.58 -10.92 -6.90
C THR A 120 7.99 -9.53 -7.06
N VAL A 121 8.16 -8.65 -6.06
CA VAL A 121 7.68 -7.26 -6.13
C VAL A 121 8.27 -6.54 -7.33
N TRP A 122 9.57 -6.72 -7.57
CA TRP A 122 10.25 -6.10 -8.71
C TRP A 122 9.76 -6.63 -10.06
N TRP A 123 9.49 -7.95 -10.12
CA TRP A 123 8.88 -8.54 -11.30
C TRP A 123 7.50 -7.95 -11.59
N TYR A 124 6.66 -7.77 -10.56
CA TYR A 124 5.35 -7.12 -10.70
C TYR A 124 5.48 -5.68 -11.18
N ILE A 125 6.43 -4.92 -10.64
CA ILE A 125 6.69 -3.54 -11.07
C ILE A 125 7.07 -3.49 -12.56
N LYS A 126 7.94 -4.39 -13.01
CA LYS A 126 8.42 -4.41 -14.41
C LYS A 126 7.41 -4.98 -15.41
N ASN A 127 6.65 -6.00 -15.02
CA ASN A 127 5.86 -6.80 -15.97
C ASN A 127 4.35 -6.57 -15.86
N THR A 128 3.88 -5.91 -14.80
CA THR A 128 2.47 -5.57 -14.65
C THR A 128 2.32 -4.07 -14.45
N GLY A 129 1.33 -3.44 -15.05
CA GLY A 129 1.05 -2.01 -14.84
C GLY A 129 0.44 -1.70 -13.46
N ILE A 130 0.16 -2.73 -12.63
CA ILE A 130 -0.59 -2.57 -11.37
C ILE A 130 0.11 -1.64 -10.36
N PRO A 131 1.38 -1.87 -9.96
CA PRO A 131 2.04 -0.99 -9.00
C PRO A 131 2.25 0.42 -9.54
N ILE A 132 2.49 0.55 -10.85
CA ILE A 132 2.64 1.84 -11.53
C ILE A 132 1.33 2.62 -11.48
N SER A 133 0.20 1.99 -11.77
CA SER A 133 -1.12 2.62 -11.73
C SER A 133 -1.46 3.13 -10.33
N PHE A 134 -1.20 2.33 -9.30
CA PHE A 134 -1.38 2.76 -7.92
C PHE A 134 -0.44 3.92 -7.55
N GLY A 135 0.83 3.85 -7.97
CA GLY A 135 1.80 4.92 -7.76
C GLY A 135 1.36 6.24 -8.40
N ILE A 136 0.90 6.20 -9.65
CA ILE A 136 0.37 7.38 -10.35
C ILE A 136 -0.84 7.95 -9.60
N THR A 137 -1.77 7.10 -9.15
CA THR A 137 -2.95 7.54 -8.40
C THR A 137 -2.56 8.27 -7.11
N VAL A 138 -1.59 7.74 -6.37
CA VAL A 138 -1.07 8.38 -5.14
C VAL A 138 -0.41 9.72 -5.46
N ILE A 139 0.42 9.79 -6.51
CA ILE A 139 1.09 11.05 -6.92
C ILE A 139 0.06 12.10 -7.33
N VAL A 140 -0.93 11.73 -8.15
CA VAL A 140 -2.00 12.65 -8.57
C VAL A 140 -2.80 13.12 -7.36
N GLY A 141 -3.20 12.21 -6.46
CA GLY A 141 -3.90 12.56 -5.23
C GLY A 141 -3.10 13.52 -4.34
N LEU A 142 -1.78 13.30 -4.23
CA LEU A 142 -0.88 14.17 -3.48
C LEU A 142 -0.78 15.56 -4.13
N MET A 143 -0.61 15.63 -5.45
CA MET A 143 -0.55 16.92 -6.17
C MET A 143 -1.84 17.72 -6.01
N VAL A 144 -3.00 17.08 -6.16
CA VAL A 144 -4.30 17.73 -5.96
C VAL A 144 -4.44 18.17 -4.49
N GLY A 145 -4.07 17.33 -3.53
CA GLY A 145 -4.09 17.65 -2.12
C GLY A 145 -3.24 18.88 -1.78
N ILE A 146 -2.02 18.97 -2.31
CA ILE A 146 -1.13 20.13 -2.15
C ILE A 146 -1.77 21.38 -2.78
N ALA A 147 -2.23 21.29 -4.03
CA ALA A 147 -2.80 22.44 -4.75
C ALA A 147 -4.02 23.00 -4.02
N VAL A 148 -4.97 22.15 -3.65
CA VAL A 148 -6.20 22.55 -2.93
C VAL A 148 -5.87 23.12 -1.56
N SER A 149 -4.97 22.47 -0.79
CA SER A 149 -4.57 22.96 0.53
C SER A 149 -3.89 24.34 0.44
N CYS A 150 -2.96 24.51 -0.49
CA CYS A 150 -2.28 25.79 -0.71
C CYS A 150 -3.27 26.88 -1.13
N GLN A 151 -4.18 26.60 -2.04
CA GLN A 151 -5.19 27.55 -2.51
C GLN A 151 -6.16 27.94 -1.40
N THR A 152 -6.68 26.96 -0.66
CA THR A 152 -7.62 27.21 0.46
C THR A 152 -6.97 28.04 1.53
N PHE A 153 -5.72 27.69 1.92
CA PHE A 153 -5.00 28.44 2.93
C PHE A 153 -4.63 29.85 2.49
N TYR A 154 -4.28 30.01 1.22
CA TYR A 154 -4.04 31.33 0.63
C TYR A 154 -5.30 32.19 0.65
N SER A 155 -6.46 31.66 0.24
CA SER A 155 -7.74 32.37 0.30
C SER A 155 -8.12 32.73 1.74
N PHE A 156 -7.94 31.82 2.67
CA PHE A 156 -8.15 32.07 4.10
C PHE A 156 -7.32 33.26 4.62
N VAL A 157 -6.04 33.32 4.25
CA VAL A 157 -5.16 34.44 4.62
C VAL A 157 -5.64 35.75 4.01
N LEU A 158 -6.07 35.76 2.74
CA LEU A 158 -6.60 36.94 2.06
C LEU A 158 -7.87 37.46 2.74
N GLU A 159 -8.81 36.60 3.06
CA GLU A 159 -10.07 36.96 3.73
C GLU A 159 -9.83 37.53 5.12
N ASN A 160 -8.84 37.03 5.84
CA ASN A 160 -8.46 37.48 7.18
C ASN A 160 -7.40 38.59 7.21
N MET A 161 -7.06 39.15 6.05
CA MET A 161 -5.97 40.12 5.90
C MET A 161 -6.16 41.37 6.78
N ARG A 162 -7.41 41.84 6.93
CA ARG A 162 -7.76 43.00 7.80
C ARG A 162 -7.46 42.69 9.27
N HIS A 163 -7.82 41.48 9.73
CA HIS A 163 -7.58 41.07 11.11
C HIS A 163 -6.10 40.90 11.41
N LEU A 164 -5.36 40.27 10.49
CA LEU A 164 -3.92 40.08 10.59
C LEU A 164 -3.17 41.43 10.53
N GLY A 165 -3.62 42.35 9.67
CA GLY A 165 -3.09 43.70 9.58
C GLY A 165 -3.34 44.53 10.85
N ALA A 166 -4.53 44.43 11.45
CA ALA A 166 -4.85 45.07 12.72
C ALA A 166 -3.97 44.57 13.86
N LEU A 167 -3.77 43.25 13.97
CA LEU A 167 -2.84 42.66 14.95
C LEU A 167 -1.39 43.17 14.75
N LYS A 168 -0.95 43.30 13.50
CA LYS A 168 0.38 43.84 13.19
C LYS A 168 0.49 45.31 13.56
N ALA A 169 -0.57 46.12 13.35
CA ALA A 169 -0.62 47.54 13.76
C ALA A 169 -0.60 47.70 15.29
N MET A 170 -1.14 46.74 16.04
CA MET A 170 -1.06 46.70 17.50
C MET A 170 0.31 46.23 18.03
N GLY A 171 1.30 45.97 17.16
CA GLY A 171 2.66 45.60 17.54
C GLY A 171 2.95 44.12 17.60
N THR A 172 2.06 43.26 17.08
CA THR A 172 2.32 41.81 17.02
C THR A 172 3.49 41.53 16.08
N SER A 173 4.46 40.74 16.54
CA SER A 173 5.61 40.35 15.72
C SER A 173 5.20 39.44 14.58
N ASN A 174 5.97 39.48 13.47
CA ASN A 174 5.77 38.57 12.33
C ASN A 174 5.91 37.10 12.75
N GLY A 175 6.77 36.78 13.73
CA GLY A 175 6.92 35.43 14.27
C GLY A 175 5.66 34.93 14.99
N THR A 176 4.97 35.77 15.75
CA THR A 176 3.71 35.43 16.43
C THR A 176 2.59 35.17 15.43
N LEU A 177 2.47 36.01 14.38
CA LEU A 177 1.51 35.80 13.28
C LEU A 177 1.79 34.51 12.53
N CYS A 178 3.06 34.24 12.27
CA CYS A 178 3.52 33.00 11.65
C CYS A 178 3.11 31.76 12.46
N LEU A 179 3.41 31.80 13.77
CA LEU A 179 3.06 30.68 14.67
C LEU A 179 1.55 30.45 14.72
N MET A 180 0.76 31.51 14.75
CA MET A 180 -0.69 31.44 14.74
C MET A 180 -1.22 30.75 13.46
N LEU A 181 -0.72 31.13 12.29
CA LEU A 181 -1.10 30.53 11.01
C LEU A 181 -0.67 29.06 10.90
N ILE A 182 0.53 28.73 11.36
CA ILE A 182 1.03 27.34 11.37
C ILE A 182 0.17 26.47 12.30
N THR A 183 -0.16 26.97 13.49
CA THR A 183 -1.01 26.24 14.45
C THR A 183 -2.39 25.94 13.85
N GLN A 184 -3.00 26.92 13.16
CA GLN A 184 -4.27 26.73 12.47
C GLN A 184 -4.16 25.69 11.37
N ALA A 185 -3.10 25.75 10.53
CA ALA A 185 -2.87 24.80 9.46
C ALA A 185 -2.69 23.36 10.01
N PHE A 186 -1.96 23.21 11.11
CA PHE A 186 -1.76 21.90 11.75
C PHE A 186 -3.05 21.36 12.36
N THR A 187 -3.85 22.22 13.01
CA THR A 187 -5.14 21.81 13.55
C THR A 187 -6.05 21.22 12.46
N VAL A 188 -6.17 21.93 11.34
CA VAL A 188 -6.96 21.47 10.19
C VAL A 188 -6.36 20.20 9.60
N GLY A 189 -5.03 20.14 9.47
CA GLY A 189 -4.31 18.97 8.97
C GLY A 189 -4.53 17.72 9.82
N ILE A 190 -4.48 17.84 11.15
CA ILE A 190 -4.70 16.72 12.08
C ILE A 190 -6.17 16.24 12.00
N ILE A 191 -7.13 17.16 11.95
CA ILE A 191 -8.55 16.80 11.80
C ILE A 191 -8.78 16.08 10.46
N GLY A 192 -8.24 16.64 9.37
CA GLY A 192 -8.33 16.02 8.03
C GLY A 192 -7.68 14.63 7.97
N TYR A 193 -6.51 14.49 8.61
CA TYR A 193 -5.85 13.19 8.76
C TYR A 193 -6.73 12.19 9.50
N GLY A 194 -7.34 12.59 10.61
CA GLY A 194 -8.25 11.72 11.39
C GLY A 194 -9.44 11.23 10.55
N ILE A 195 -10.06 12.12 9.79
CA ILE A 195 -11.18 11.76 8.87
C ILE A 195 -10.68 10.79 7.79
N GLY A 196 -9.52 11.06 7.18
CA GLY A 196 -8.91 10.18 6.17
C GLY A 196 -8.58 8.79 6.73
N LEU A 197 -8.04 8.74 7.96
CA LEU A 197 -7.73 7.50 8.64
C LEU A 197 -8.99 6.68 8.95
N LEU A 198 -10.08 7.33 9.39
CA LEU A 198 -11.38 6.68 9.60
C LEU A 198 -11.93 6.10 8.30
N GLY A 199 -11.82 6.83 7.18
CA GLY A 199 -12.20 6.33 5.86
C GLY A 199 -11.40 5.10 5.45
N THR A 200 -10.08 5.14 5.66
CA THR A 200 -9.17 4.01 5.38
C THR A 200 -9.50 2.81 6.27
N ALA A 201 -9.77 3.03 7.56
CA ALA A 201 -10.15 1.97 8.49
C ALA A 201 -11.48 1.33 8.11
N GLY A 202 -12.46 2.12 7.66
CA GLY A 202 -13.73 1.61 7.14
C GLY A 202 -13.57 0.74 5.90
N PHE A 203 -12.73 1.17 4.96
CA PHE A 203 -12.37 0.36 3.79
C PHE A 203 -11.65 -0.93 4.21
N ALA A 204 -10.66 -0.83 5.09
CA ALA A 204 -9.91 -1.98 5.61
C ALA A 204 -10.83 -3.01 6.26
N TYR A 205 -11.77 -2.56 7.11
CA TYR A 205 -12.76 -3.44 7.73
C TYR A 205 -13.62 -4.17 6.69
N GLY A 206 -14.08 -3.46 5.66
CA GLY A 206 -14.84 -4.06 4.55
C GLY A 206 -14.02 -5.08 3.76
N ALA A 207 -12.76 -4.76 3.47
CA ALA A 207 -11.83 -5.63 2.75
C ALA A 207 -11.51 -6.90 3.55
N LEU A 208 -11.19 -6.77 4.84
CA LEU A 208 -10.92 -7.89 5.74
C LEU A 208 -12.14 -8.79 5.92
N LYS A 209 -13.34 -8.21 6.07
CA LYS A 209 -14.59 -8.98 6.22
C LYS A 209 -14.95 -9.79 4.97
N ASN A 210 -14.67 -9.26 3.80
CA ASN A 210 -14.97 -9.92 2.53
C ASN A 210 -13.75 -10.68 1.96
N GLU A 211 -12.59 -10.65 2.65
CA GLU A 211 -11.33 -11.22 2.21
C GLU A 211 -10.87 -10.75 0.82
N GLN A 212 -11.44 -9.66 0.32
CA GLN A 212 -11.12 -9.08 -0.98
C GLN A 212 -11.42 -7.56 -1.04
N PRO A 213 -10.49 -6.78 -1.61
CA PRO A 213 -9.12 -7.14 -1.97
C PRO A 213 -8.26 -7.43 -0.72
N PRO A 214 -7.18 -8.21 -0.81
CA PRO A 214 -6.27 -8.40 0.31
C PRO A 214 -5.73 -7.06 0.76
N PHE A 215 -5.92 -6.72 2.02
CA PHE A 215 -5.50 -5.44 2.59
C PHE A 215 -4.44 -5.68 3.65
N TYR A 216 -3.29 -5.08 3.46
CA TYR A 216 -2.21 -5.06 4.44
C TYR A 216 -1.68 -3.64 4.57
N MET A 217 -1.68 -3.11 5.78
CA MET A 217 -1.16 -1.78 6.07
C MET A 217 0.00 -1.91 7.08
N PRO A 218 1.24 -1.67 6.65
CA PRO A 218 2.39 -1.63 7.55
C PRO A 218 2.21 -0.56 8.63
N GLU A 219 2.66 -0.84 9.84
CA GLU A 219 2.48 0.05 11.01
C GLU A 219 3.10 1.45 10.83
N PHE A 220 4.15 1.57 10.04
CA PHE A 220 4.80 2.86 9.78
C PHE A 220 4.00 3.78 8.84
N VAL A 221 3.11 3.23 8.00
CA VAL A 221 2.38 4.00 6.96
C VAL A 221 1.51 5.12 7.55
N PRO A 222 0.72 4.91 8.60
CA PRO A 222 -0.03 6.01 9.22
C PRO A 222 0.85 7.17 9.66
N PHE A 223 2.00 6.89 10.27
CA PHE A 223 2.95 7.91 10.72
C PHE A 223 3.61 8.63 9.54
N ALA A 224 3.96 7.90 8.47
CA ALA A 224 4.51 8.49 7.26
C ALA A 224 3.50 9.44 6.58
N VAL A 225 2.25 9.03 6.49
CA VAL A 225 1.16 9.87 5.93
C VAL A 225 0.93 11.10 6.79
N LEU A 226 0.93 10.98 8.13
CA LEU A 226 0.84 12.12 9.04
C LEU A 226 1.98 13.12 8.80
N ALA A 227 3.21 12.65 8.67
CA ALA A 227 4.38 13.50 8.40
C ALA A 227 4.23 14.24 7.06
N VAL A 228 3.75 13.57 6.01
CA VAL A 228 3.48 14.18 4.70
C VAL A 228 2.41 15.26 4.82
N ILE A 229 1.30 15.01 5.53
CA ILE A 229 0.22 15.99 5.72
C ILE A 229 0.73 17.21 6.48
N LEU A 230 1.48 17.03 7.55
CA LEU A 230 2.09 18.15 8.31
C LEU A 230 3.08 18.94 7.43
N GLY A 231 3.82 18.27 6.55
CA GLY A 231 4.67 18.91 5.54
C GLY A 231 3.87 19.77 4.56
N ILE A 232 2.75 19.26 4.04
CA ILE A 232 1.85 20.01 3.16
C ILE A 232 1.26 21.23 3.88
N CYS A 233 0.81 21.05 5.13
CA CYS A 233 0.28 22.14 5.95
C CYS A 233 1.33 23.23 6.19
N THR A 234 2.58 22.83 6.44
CA THR A 234 3.70 23.75 6.60
C THR A 234 3.96 24.55 5.33
N LEU A 235 4.00 23.88 4.17
CA LEU A 235 4.17 24.54 2.87
C LEU A 235 3.02 25.53 2.59
N ALA A 236 1.78 25.13 2.82
CA ALA A 236 0.62 25.99 2.63
C ALA A 236 0.67 27.23 3.56
N ALA A 237 1.02 27.02 4.84
CA ALA A 237 1.19 28.10 5.79
C ALA A 237 2.31 29.07 5.40
N LEU A 238 3.46 28.58 4.96
CA LEU A 238 4.58 29.40 4.51
C LEU A 238 4.21 30.30 3.33
N LEU A 239 3.44 29.80 2.36
CA LEU A 239 2.93 30.61 1.24
C LEU A 239 2.02 31.73 1.74
N GLY A 240 1.14 31.45 2.69
CA GLY A 240 0.29 32.47 3.35
C GLY A 240 1.11 33.52 4.08
N ILE A 241 2.08 33.09 4.87
CA ILE A 241 2.98 33.96 5.66
C ILE A 241 3.81 34.87 4.75
N TRP A 242 4.35 34.34 3.67
CA TRP A 242 5.13 35.14 2.72
C TRP A 242 4.31 36.32 2.17
N ARG A 243 3.02 36.13 1.99
CA ARG A 243 2.08 37.21 1.57
C ARG A 243 1.85 38.21 2.69
N VAL A 244 1.58 37.73 3.92
CA VAL A 244 1.32 38.59 5.09
C VAL A 244 2.55 39.42 5.48
N SER A 245 3.74 38.86 5.39
CA SER A 245 4.98 39.59 5.74
C SER A 245 5.27 40.80 4.83
N ARG A 246 4.78 40.75 3.57
CA ARG A 246 4.92 41.84 2.59
C ARG A 246 3.82 42.91 2.71
N LEU A 247 2.89 42.79 3.65
CA LEU A 247 1.86 43.80 3.88
C LEU A 247 2.47 45.03 4.54
N GLU A 248 2.32 46.15 3.89
CA GLU A 248 2.54 47.47 4.52
C GLU A 248 1.29 47.81 5.39
N PRO A 249 1.47 48.11 6.69
CA PRO A 249 0.33 48.43 7.59
C PRO A 249 -0.56 49.56 7.08
N ALA A 250 0.00 50.47 6.29
CA ALA A 250 -0.69 51.62 5.73
C ALA A 250 -1.78 51.26 4.68
N MET A 251 -1.71 50.10 4.04
CA MET A 251 -2.71 49.69 3.02
C MET A 251 -4.04 49.24 3.65
N VAL A 252 -4.02 48.78 4.89
CA VAL A 252 -5.23 48.28 5.58
C VAL A 252 -6.21 49.42 5.97
N PHE A 253 -5.71 50.66 6.08
CA PHE A 253 -6.50 51.83 6.44
C PHE A 253 -6.96 52.67 5.24
N ARG A 254 -6.66 52.27 4.01
CA ARG A 254 -6.95 53.03 2.79
C ARG A 254 -8.20 52.57 2.03
N SER A 255 -8.93 51.57 2.54
CA SER A 255 -10.17 51.08 1.94
C SER A 255 -11.37 51.29 2.84
#